data_de5f1b4fb73f9378596358f64573f2ca
#
_entry.id   de5f1b4fb73f9378596358f64573f2ca
#
_cell.length_a   1.000
_cell.length_b   1.000
_cell.length_c   1.000
_cell.angle_alpha   90.00
_cell.angle_beta   90.00
_cell.angle_gamma   90.00
#
_symmetry.space_group_name_H-M   'P 1'
#
loop_
_entity.id
_entity.type
_entity.pdbx_description
1 polymer ?
#
loop_
_entity_poly.entity_id
_entity_poly.type
_entity_poly.pdbx_seq_one_letter_code
_entity_poly.pdbx_strand_id
1 'polypeptide(L)'
;MSNRSATHSTFVIEREYDAPAARLFAAWADKSAKDQWFGPSEGEHELDFREGGRERLLADVHGAVYTYDALYEDIVPDERIVFTYNMHRDGKRMSVSVTTVELTPTGAGTRLRYTEQGVFLDGEDKPDLREQGTKELLDKLGAALAHGAAV
;
A
#
# COMPACT_ATOMS: atom_id res chain seq x y z
N MET A 1 -29.06 21.09 2.50
CA MET A 1 -27.77 21.07 1.80
C MET A 1 -26.94 19.86 2.19
N SER A 2 -26.30 19.27 1.25
CA SER A 2 -25.43 18.12 1.48
C SER A 2 -24.03 18.60 1.85
N ASN A 3 -23.41 17.94 2.85
CA ASN A 3 -22.01 18.15 3.20
C ASN A 3 -21.09 17.18 2.44
N ARG A 4 -21.57 16.63 1.35
CA ARG A 4 -20.84 15.67 0.54
C ARG A 4 -19.83 16.35 -0.36
N SER A 5 -18.64 15.76 -0.43
CA SER A 5 -17.60 16.24 -1.33
C SER A 5 -16.78 15.07 -1.85
N ALA A 6 -16.14 15.29 -2.97
CA ALA A 6 -15.20 14.32 -3.55
C ALA A 6 -13.98 15.11 -4.02
N THR A 7 -12.81 14.78 -3.46
CA THR A 7 -11.56 15.43 -3.81
C THR A 7 -10.66 14.41 -4.49
N HIS A 8 -10.27 14.69 -5.73
CA HIS A 8 -9.42 13.79 -6.51
C HIS A 8 -7.97 14.14 -6.31
N SER A 9 -7.13 13.11 -6.28
CA SER A 9 -5.70 13.30 -6.10
C SER A 9 -4.92 12.17 -6.78
N THR A 10 -3.75 12.51 -7.30
CA THR A 10 -2.80 11.55 -7.84
C THR A 10 -1.43 11.89 -7.29
N PHE A 11 -0.71 10.88 -6.80
CA PHE A 11 0.69 11.08 -6.45
C PHE A 11 1.54 9.92 -6.96
N VAL A 12 2.82 10.21 -7.16
CA VAL A 12 3.82 9.23 -7.60
C VAL A 12 4.99 9.31 -6.64
N ILE A 13 5.41 8.15 -6.13
CA ILE A 13 6.58 8.04 -5.26
C ILE A 13 7.53 7.05 -5.91
N GLU A 14 8.80 7.44 -6.05
CA GLU A 14 9.84 6.56 -6.55
C GLU A 14 10.84 6.27 -5.44
N ARG A 15 11.29 5.01 -5.36
CA ARG A 15 12.30 4.57 -4.40
C ARG A 15 13.25 3.60 -5.10
N GLU A 16 14.50 3.66 -4.72
CA GLU A 16 15.48 2.66 -5.17
C GLU A 16 15.87 1.81 -3.97
N TYR A 17 15.81 0.48 -4.17
CA TYR A 17 16.16 -0.47 -3.12
C TYR A 17 17.32 -1.34 -3.59
N ASP A 18 18.20 -1.67 -2.66
CA ASP A 18 19.33 -2.54 -2.90
C ASP A 18 18.91 -4.02 -2.74
N ALA A 19 18.00 -4.44 -3.61
CA ALA A 19 17.44 -5.79 -3.60
C ALA A 19 16.94 -6.14 -5.00
N PRO A 20 16.98 -7.40 -5.41
CA PRO A 20 16.45 -7.79 -6.71
C PRO A 20 14.93 -7.70 -6.77
N ALA A 21 14.40 -7.53 -7.97
CA ALA A 21 12.96 -7.36 -8.18
C ALA A 21 12.14 -8.50 -7.60
N ALA A 22 12.62 -9.73 -7.69
CA ALA A 22 11.91 -10.89 -7.15
C ALA A 22 11.74 -10.79 -5.63
N ARG A 23 12.75 -10.29 -4.92
CA ARG A 23 12.68 -10.13 -3.48
C ARG A 23 11.74 -8.99 -3.09
N LEU A 24 11.77 -7.89 -3.86
CA LEU A 24 10.84 -6.79 -3.68
C LEU A 24 9.40 -7.26 -3.89
N PHE A 25 9.17 -7.98 -4.99
CA PHE A 25 7.85 -8.53 -5.29
C PHE A 25 7.35 -9.43 -4.17
N ALA A 26 8.20 -10.31 -3.64
CA ALA A 26 7.85 -11.19 -2.53
C ALA A 26 7.46 -10.42 -1.27
N ALA A 27 8.05 -9.24 -1.04
CA ALA A 27 7.69 -8.40 0.09
C ALA A 27 6.24 -7.90 0.02
N TRP A 28 5.67 -7.81 -1.17
CA TRP A 28 4.26 -7.47 -1.39
C TRP A 28 3.37 -8.71 -1.43
N ALA A 29 3.87 -9.83 -1.95
CA ALA A 29 3.08 -11.02 -2.23
C ALA A 29 2.97 -11.98 -1.05
N ASP A 30 4.00 -12.07 -0.23
CA ASP A 30 4.06 -12.98 0.90
C ASP A 30 3.58 -12.26 2.16
N LYS A 31 2.54 -12.81 2.80
CA LYS A 31 1.95 -12.20 3.99
C LYS A 31 2.96 -11.98 5.10
N SER A 32 3.81 -12.97 5.40
CA SER A 32 4.77 -12.83 6.48
C SER A 32 5.81 -11.75 6.21
N ALA A 33 6.20 -11.59 4.95
CA ALA A 33 7.11 -10.52 4.55
C ALA A 33 6.41 -9.16 4.59
N LYS A 34 5.18 -9.09 4.11
CA LYS A 34 4.40 -7.84 4.11
C LYS A 34 4.08 -7.36 5.52
N ASP A 35 3.83 -8.27 6.44
CA ASP A 35 3.55 -7.95 7.85
C ASP A 35 4.70 -7.20 8.51
N GLN A 36 5.91 -7.26 7.99
CA GLN A 36 7.07 -6.60 8.57
C GLN A 36 7.10 -5.10 8.30
N TRP A 37 6.38 -4.63 7.31
CA TRP A 37 6.41 -3.21 6.94
C TRP A 37 5.04 -2.59 6.70
N PHE A 38 4.00 -3.40 6.46
CA PHE A 38 2.68 -2.92 6.11
C PHE A 38 1.73 -2.97 7.32
N GLY A 39 1.40 -1.79 7.84
CA GLY A 39 0.50 -1.66 8.96
C GLY A 39 1.14 -1.91 10.33
N PRO A 40 0.37 -1.72 11.40
CA PRO A 40 0.85 -1.95 12.75
C PRO A 40 0.94 -3.45 13.06
N SER A 41 1.89 -3.80 13.92
CA SER A 41 2.15 -5.21 14.29
C SER A 41 0.97 -5.88 15.01
N GLU A 42 0.06 -5.11 15.58
CA GLU A 42 -1.09 -5.63 16.33
C GLU A 42 -2.39 -5.65 15.53
N GLY A 43 -2.33 -5.31 14.23
CA GLY A 43 -3.50 -5.34 13.38
C GLY A 43 -3.86 -6.73 12.92
N GLU A 44 -5.11 -6.90 12.47
CA GLU A 44 -5.54 -8.13 11.81
C GLU A 44 -5.29 -7.98 10.32
N HIS A 45 -4.57 -8.93 9.73
CA HIS A 45 -4.19 -8.87 8.32
C HIS A 45 -4.50 -10.17 7.60
N GLU A 46 -5.29 -10.07 6.54
CA GLU A 46 -5.60 -11.19 5.64
C GLU A 46 -5.11 -10.80 4.24
N LEU A 47 -4.45 -11.73 3.57
CA LEU A 47 -3.90 -11.50 2.24
C LEU A 47 -4.10 -12.72 1.36
N ASP A 48 -4.84 -12.55 0.27
CA ASP A 48 -4.99 -13.55 -0.80
C ASP A 48 -4.40 -12.92 -2.06
N PHE A 49 -3.11 -13.14 -2.27
CA PHE A 49 -2.36 -12.46 -3.32
C PHE A 49 -2.49 -13.19 -4.66
N ARG A 50 -3.55 -12.88 -5.39
CA ARG A 50 -3.83 -13.36 -6.74
C ARG A 50 -4.78 -12.38 -7.42
N GLU A 51 -4.84 -12.40 -8.74
CA GLU A 51 -5.85 -11.59 -9.44
C GLU A 51 -7.24 -12.03 -9.01
N GLY A 52 -8.07 -11.06 -8.62
CA GLY A 52 -9.36 -11.30 -8.00
C GLY A 52 -9.31 -11.59 -6.51
N GLY A 53 -8.12 -11.75 -5.94
CA GLY A 53 -7.95 -11.95 -4.50
C GLY A 53 -8.08 -10.65 -3.71
N ARG A 54 -8.28 -10.78 -2.41
CA ARG A 54 -8.51 -9.63 -1.53
C ARG A 54 -7.47 -9.55 -0.44
N GLU A 55 -7.25 -8.32 0.01
CA GLU A 55 -6.43 -8.06 1.18
C GLU A 55 -7.22 -7.19 2.13
N ARG A 56 -7.16 -7.51 3.43
CA ARG A 56 -7.83 -6.74 4.45
C ARG A 56 -6.91 -6.53 5.63
N LEU A 57 -6.77 -5.27 6.04
CA LEU A 57 -6.02 -4.91 7.24
C LEU A 57 -6.94 -4.10 8.15
N LEU A 58 -7.04 -4.53 9.39
CA LEU A 58 -7.84 -3.86 10.41
C LEU A 58 -6.90 -3.41 11.53
N ALA A 59 -6.94 -2.14 11.87
CA ALA A 59 -6.03 -1.58 12.87
C ALA A 59 -6.74 -0.58 13.75
N ASP A 60 -6.50 -0.67 15.07
CA ASP A 60 -6.95 0.34 16.03
C ASP A 60 -5.81 1.34 16.21
N VAL A 61 -6.06 2.60 15.88
CA VAL A 61 -5.08 3.67 15.98
C VAL A 61 -5.71 4.80 16.79
N HIS A 62 -5.21 5.03 17.99
CA HIS A 62 -5.71 6.08 18.89
C HIS A 62 -7.23 6.02 19.12
N GLY A 63 -7.76 4.80 19.26
CA GLY A 63 -9.19 4.59 19.55
C GLY A 63 -10.09 4.57 18.32
N ALA A 64 -9.57 4.82 17.13
CA ALA A 64 -10.32 4.71 15.88
C ALA A 64 -9.93 3.44 15.13
N VAL A 65 -10.92 2.73 14.58
CA VAL A 65 -10.68 1.50 13.83
C VAL A 65 -10.58 1.84 12.35
N TYR A 66 -9.39 1.63 11.79
CA TYR A 66 -9.15 1.80 10.36
C TYR A 66 -9.23 0.46 9.67
N THR A 67 -9.93 0.42 8.54
CA THR A 67 -10.04 -0.78 7.71
C THR A 67 -9.54 -0.47 6.31
N TYR A 68 -8.58 -1.27 5.86
CA TYR A 68 -8.04 -1.22 4.51
C TYR A 68 -8.56 -2.46 3.78
N ASP A 69 -9.32 -2.26 2.70
CA ASP A 69 -9.87 -3.35 1.89
C ASP A 69 -9.38 -3.19 0.45
N ALA A 70 -8.60 -4.14 -0.03
CA ALA A 70 -8.04 -4.11 -1.36
C ALA A 70 -8.52 -5.29 -2.21
N LEU A 71 -8.57 -5.05 -3.52
CA LEU A 71 -8.83 -6.07 -4.54
C LEU A 71 -7.70 -6.02 -5.55
N TYR A 72 -7.02 -7.16 -5.75
CA TYR A 72 -5.95 -7.25 -6.75
C TYR A 72 -6.55 -7.42 -8.13
N GLU A 73 -6.16 -6.50 -9.04
CA GLU A 73 -6.69 -6.45 -10.41
C GLU A 73 -5.74 -7.05 -11.43
N ASP A 74 -4.44 -6.75 -11.31
CA ASP A 74 -3.43 -7.19 -12.27
C ASP A 74 -2.14 -7.51 -11.53
N ILE A 75 -1.60 -8.69 -11.77
CA ILE A 75 -0.34 -9.12 -11.15
C ILE A 75 0.56 -9.70 -12.23
N VAL A 76 1.70 -9.03 -12.46
CA VAL A 76 2.76 -9.53 -13.32
C VAL A 76 3.96 -9.80 -12.42
N PRO A 77 4.33 -11.07 -12.20
CA PRO A 77 5.40 -11.40 -11.25
C PRO A 77 6.68 -10.61 -11.51
N ASP A 78 7.23 -10.05 -10.44
CA ASP A 78 8.47 -9.27 -10.40
C ASP A 78 8.43 -7.96 -11.19
N GLU A 79 7.27 -7.57 -11.75
CA GLU A 79 7.17 -6.38 -12.61
C GLU A 79 6.08 -5.40 -12.20
N ARG A 80 4.85 -5.88 -11.89
CA ARG A 80 3.73 -4.96 -11.70
C ARG A 80 2.64 -5.54 -10.82
N ILE A 81 2.08 -4.69 -9.96
CA ILE A 81 0.90 -5.01 -9.16
C ILE A 81 -0.07 -3.84 -9.30
N VAL A 82 -1.32 -4.11 -9.70
CA VAL A 82 -2.38 -3.10 -9.72
C VAL A 82 -3.48 -3.57 -8.78
N PHE A 83 -3.88 -2.70 -7.87
CA PHE A 83 -4.96 -3.00 -6.96
C PHE A 83 -5.81 -1.77 -6.68
N THR A 84 -7.07 -2.00 -6.33
CA THR A 84 -7.97 -0.95 -5.83
C THR A 84 -8.15 -1.16 -4.35
N TYR A 85 -8.34 -0.07 -3.59
CA TYR A 85 -8.63 -0.23 -2.17
C TYR A 85 -9.54 0.85 -1.65
N ASN A 86 -10.30 0.47 -0.62
CA ASN A 86 -11.14 1.37 0.15
C ASN A 86 -10.53 1.53 1.55
N MET A 87 -10.51 2.74 2.06
CA MET A 87 -10.12 3.01 3.43
C MET A 87 -11.35 3.46 4.22
N HIS A 88 -11.57 2.85 5.37
CA HIS A 88 -12.66 3.20 6.28
C HIS A 88 -12.09 3.58 7.64
N ARG A 89 -12.75 4.48 8.33
CA ARG A 89 -12.49 4.79 9.74
C ARG A 89 -13.80 4.67 10.49
N ASP A 90 -13.83 3.77 11.48
CA ASP A 90 -15.03 3.46 12.28
C ASP A 90 -16.26 3.16 11.39
N GLY A 91 -16.01 2.40 10.31
CA GLY A 91 -17.04 1.99 9.36
C GLY A 91 -17.42 3.04 8.33
N LYS A 92 -16.85 4.24 8.38
CA LYS A 92 -17.14 5.30 7.43
C LYS A 92 -16.07 5.36 6.34
N ARG A 93 -16.49 5.28 5.07
CA ARG A 93 -15.57 5.29 3.95
C ARG A 93 -14.89 6.65 3.82
N MET A 94 -13.56 6.63 3.83
CA MET A 94 -12.73 7.83 3.71
C MET A 94 -12.28 8.09 2.28
N SER A 95 -12.00 7.01 1.54
CA SER A 95 -11.42 7.13 0.21
C SER A 95 -11.56 5.84 -0.59
N VAL A 96 -11.48 5.99 -1.93
CA VAL A 96 -11.38 4.89 -2.88
C VAL A 96 -10.20 5.19 -3.78
N SER A 97 -9.29 4.23 -3.94
CA SER A 97 -8.05 4.45 -4.69
C SER A 97 -7.75 3.31 -5.64
N VAL A 98 -7.02 3.62 -6.72
CA VAL A 98 -6.36 2.62 -7.55
C VAL A 98 -4.86 2.87 -7.47
N THR A 99 -4.11 1.80 -7.21
CA THR A 99 -2.67 1.86 -7.00
C THR A 99 -1.94 0.97 -7.98
N THR A 100 -0.85 1.48 -8.54
CA THR A 100 0.03 0.73 -9.42
C THR A 100 1.43 0.71 -8.83
N VAL A 101 1.97 -0.49 -8.62
CA VAL A 101 3.35 -0.69 -8.18
C VAL A 101 4.11 -1.28 -9.36
N GLU A 102 5.16 -0.58 -9.79
CA GLU A 102 5.99 -1.01 -10.91
C GLU A 102 7.43 -1.20 -10.44
N LEU A 103 8.02 -2.33 -10.82
CA LEU A 103 9.38 -2.69 -10.44
C LEU A 103 10.25 -2.73 -11.70
N THR A 104 11.36 -1.99 -11.70
CA THR A 104 12.30 -1.94 -12.81
C THR A 104 13.69 -2.26 -12.27
N PRO A 105 14.35 -3.34 -12.75
CA PRO A 105 15.72 -3.63 -12.34
C PRO A 105 16.65 -2.48 -12.72
N THR A 106 17.54 -2.14 -11.79
CA THR A 106 18.60 -1.14 -12.02
C THR A 106 19.91 -1.80 -11.63
N GLY A 107 20.93 -1.75 -12.42
CA GLY A 107 22.26 -2.27 -12.11
C GLY A 107 22.37 -3.19 -10.88
N ALA A 108 22.44 -2.61 -9.68
CA ALA A 108 22.61 -3.34 -8.43
C ALA A 108 21.32 -3.63 -7.68
N GLY A 109 20.19 -3.04 -8.08
CA GLY A 109 18.96 -3.16 -7.32
C GLY A 109 17.70 -3.02 -8.15
N THR A 110 16.68 -2.41 -7.56
CA THR A 110 15.38 -2.25 -8.19
C THR A 110 14.81 -0.87 -7.90
N ARG A 111 14.26 -0.22 -8.92
CA ARG A 111 13.45 0.98 -8.76
C ARG A 111 12.00 0.56 -8.61
N LEU A 112 11.37 1.06 -7.56
CA LEU A 112 9.93 0.92 -7.34
C LEU A 112 9.27 2.24 -7.65
N ARG A 113 8.23 2.21 -8.48
CA ARG A 113 7.39 3.36 -8.75
C ARG A 113 5.99 3.04 -8.24
N TYR A 114 5.51 3.86 -7.32
CA TYR A 114 4.21 3.74 -6.69
C TYR A 114 3.33 4.89 -7.17
N THR A 115 2.27 4.57 -7.88
CA THR A 115 1.31 5.58 -8.38
C THR A 115 -0.03 5.31 -7.73
N GLU A 116 -0.59 6.32 -7.06
CA GLU A 116 -1.92 6.20 -6.48
C GLU A 116 -2.82 7.30 -7.02
N GLN A 117 -3.98 6.89 -7.54
CA GLN A 117 -5.04 7.77 -8.00
C GLN A 117 -6.23 7.54 -7.09
N GLY A 118 -6.74 8.57 -6.46
CA GLY A 118 -7.80 8.37 -5.48
C GLY A 118 -8.83 9.48 -5.44
N VAL A 119 -9.96 9.14 -4.83
CA VAL A 119 -10.98 10.10 -4.47
C VAL A 119 -11.16 10.07 -2.96
N PHE A 120 -11.08 11.24 -2.35
CA PHE A 120 -11.22 11.41 -0.90
C PHE A 120 -12.60 11.99 -0.64
N LEU A 121 -13.35 11.33 0.23
CA LEU A 121 -14.78 11.56 0.41
C LEU A 121 -15.06 12.38 1.64
N ASP A 122 -15.89 13.42 1.47
CA ASP A 122 -16.53 14.17 2.56
C ASP A 122 -15.55 14.78 3.57
N GLY A 123 -14.32 15.08 3.14
CA GLY A 123 -13.31 15.66 4.02
C GLY A 123 -12.81 14.74 5.13
N GLU A 124 -13.06 13.44 5.02
CA GLU A 124 -12.67 12.47 6.06
C GLU A 124 -11.16 12.22 6.13
N ASP A 125 -10.43 12.49 5.04
CA ASP A 125 -8.99 12.37 4.99
C ASP A 125 -8.44 13.40 4.02
N LYS A 126 -7.13 13.65 4.10
CA LYS A 126 -6.46 14.62 3.25
C LYS A 126 -5.46 13.91 2.34
N PRO A 127 -5.45 14.24 1.03
CA PRO A 127 -4.50 13.63 0.10
C PRO A 127 -3.03 13.75 0.55
N ASP A 128 -2.64 14.90 1.08
CA ASP A 128 -1.27 15.12 1.54
C ASP A 128 -0.87 14.19 2.67
N LEU A 129 -1.78 13.89 3.58
CA LEU A 129 -1.53 12.95 4.68
C LEU A 129 -1.43 11.52 4.17
N ARG A 130 -2.22 11.16 3.16
CA ARG A 130 -2.15 9.84 2.54
C ARG A 130 -0.80 9.67 1.84
N GLU A 131 -0.37 10.66 1.10
CA GLU A 131 0.93 10.62 0.43
C GLU A 131 2.06 10.49 1.43
N GLN A 132 2.04 11.29 2.50
CA GLN A 132 3.07 11.22 3.55
C GLN A 132 3.11 9.86 4.22
N GLY A 133 1.93 9.30 4.56
CA GLY A 133 1.85 7.97 5.16
C GLY A 133 2.38 6.88 4.24
N THR A 134 2.13 7.02 2.93
CA THR A 134 2.65 6.06 1.94
C THR A 134 4.17 6.13 1.83
N LYS A 135 4.74 7.35 1.87
CA LYS A 135 6.20 7.51 1.89
C LYS A 135 6.82 6.80 3.10
N GLU A 136 6.19 6.93 4.27
CA GLU A 136 6.65 6.25 5.48
C GLU A 136 6.59 4.73 5.35
N LEU A 137 5.53 4.20 4.72
CA LEU A 137 5.42 2.76 4.46
C LEU A 137 6.54 2.27 3.54
N LEU A 138 6.82 3.01 2.48
CA LEU A 138 7.88 2.63 1.54
C LEU A 138 9.27 2.72 2.17
N ASP A 139 9.46 3.61 3.14
CA ASP A 139 10.70 3.68 3.92
C ASP A 139 10.81 2.46 4.85
N LYS A 140 9.70 2.04 5.47
CA LYS A 140 9.66 0.81 6.27
C LYS A 140 9.95 -0.43 5.42
N LEU A 141 9.44 -0.46 4.20
CA LEU A 141 9.75 -1.54 3.25
C LEU A 141 11.25 -1.61 3.00
N GLY A 142 11.89 -0.47 2.78
CA GLY A 142 13.34 -0.41 2.60
C GLY A 142 14.11 -0.96 3.81
N ALA A 143 13.67 -0.59 5.01
CA ALA A 143 14.28 -1.10 6.24
C ALA A 143 14.10 -2.60 6.40
N ALA A 144 12.92 -3.12 6.06
CA ALA A 144 12.63 -4.56 6.11
C ALA A 144 13.50 -5.34 5.13
N LEU A 145 13.69 -4.81 3.92
CA LEU A 145 14.55 -5.43 2.91
C LEU A 145 16.02 -5.47 3.36
N ALA A 146 16.51 -4.38 3.92
CA ALA A 146 17.87 -4.29 4.42
C ALA A 146 18.11 -5.26 5.58
N HIS A 147 17.15 -5.35 6.49
CA HIS A 147 17.24 -6.25 7.64
C HIS A 147 17.22 -7.73 7.20
N GLY A 148 16.34 -8.08 6.25
CA GLY A 148 16.26 -9.43 5.71
C GLY A 148 17.50 -9.84 4.90
N ALA A 149 18.23 -8.88 4.32
CA ALA A 149 19.44 -9.17 3.55
C ALA A 149 20.60 -9.64 4.42
N ALA A 150 20.55 -9.40 5.73
CA ALA A 150 21.59 -9.79 6.66
C ALA A 150 21.55 -11.30 7.02
N VAL A 151 20.56 -12.01 6.53
CA VAL A 151 20.37 -13.44 6.83
C VAL A 151 20.95 -14.30 5.72
#